data_15a1b7ae630716a2ae41f082312b80dd
#
_entry.id   15a1b7ae630716a2ae41f082312b80dd
#
_cell.length_a   1.000
_cell.length_b   1.000
_cell.length_c   1.000
_cell.angle_alpha   90.00
_cell.angle_beta   90.00
_cell.angle_gamma   90.00
#
_symmetry.space_group_name_H-M   'P 1'
#
loop_
_entity.id
_entity.type
_entity.pdbx_description
1 polymer ?
#
loop_
_entity_poly.entity_id
_entity_poly.type
_entity_poly.pdbx_seq_one_letter_code
_entity_poly.pdbx_strand_id
1 'polypeptide(L)'
;CFFICGLAGYLGLSLEMGALIAGISISTFPYNLDVMARVINIRDFFVTLFFVALGMQIPNPMGSPGVLATAGIASVFLIVSRFLAVYPVLYSLRNGNRVSLLTSINLSQISEFSLVITALGMRAGHIGQDVMSLVIFVFVITSVVSTYMINYSDALQKALGFVLGRVGFRDIGFHEEEEREEAGREIMILGFHRNASSLISEIVEADGG
;
A
#
# COMPACT_ATOMS: atom_id res chain seq x y z
N CYS A 1 9.63 22.90 -2.98
CA CYS A 1 8.43 22.43 -3.73
C CYS A 1 7.73 23.59 -4.44
N PHE A 2 7.27 24.65 -3.75
CA PHE A 2 6.46 25.74 -4.34
C PHE A 2 7.12 26.42 -5.54
N PHE A 3 8.44 26.64 -5.50
CA PHE A 3 9.18 27.24 -6.62
C PHE A 3 9.14 26.34 -7.87
N ILE A 4 9.35 25.04 -7.70
CA ILE A 4 9.33 24.08 -8.84
C ILE A 4 7.91 23.92 -9.37
N CYS A 5 6.89 23.91 -8.49
CA CYS A 5 5.48 23.92 -8.91
C CYS A 5 5.13 25.18 -9.74
N GLY A 6 5.58 26.36 -9.30
CA GLY A 6 5.38 27.61 -10.03
C GLY A 6 6.07 27.60 -11.38
N LEU A 7 7.29 27.08 -11.45
CA LEU A 7 8.04 26.94 -12.71
C LEU A 7 7.35 25.94 -13.67
N ALA A 8 6.87 24.81 -13.14
CA ALA A 8 6.12 23.83 -13.93
C ALA A 8 4.83 24.45 -14.50
N GLY A 9 4.09 25.21 -13.69
CA GLY A 9 2.91 25.95 -14.15
C GLY A 9 3.23 26.97 -15.24
N TYR A 10 4.35 27.69 -15.11
CA TYR A 10 4.82 28.64 -16.13
C TYR A 10 5.17 27.95 -17.46
N LEU A 11 5.73 26.73 -17.40
CA LEU A 11 6.06 25.90 -18.56
C LEU A 11 4.84 25.17 -19.17
N GLY A 12 3.62 25.41 -18.66
CA GLY A 12 2.40 24.75 -19.13
C GLY A 12 2.23 23.31 -18.61
N LEU A 13 3.01 22.90 -17.64
CA LEU A 13 2.88 21.61 -16.96
C LEU A 13 1.90 21.73 -15.77
N SER A 14 1.37 20.61 -15.30
CA SER A 14 0.52 20.61 -14.11
C SER A 14 1.30 20.90 -12.83
N LEU A 15 0.65 21.49 -11.84
CA LEU A 15 1.25 21.78 -10.52
C LEU A 15 1.64 20.48 -9.81
N GLU A 16 0.86 19.42 -10.01
CA GLU A 16 1.10 18.09 -9.45
C GLU A 16 2.40 17.48 -9.99
N MET A 17 2.65 17.65 -11.29
CA MET A 17 3.91 17.24 -11.92
C MET A 17 5.09 18.02 -11.33
N GLY A 18 4.95 19.32 -11.12
CA GLY A 18 5.94 20.14 -10.43
C GLY A 18 6.22 19.66 -9.01
N ALA A 19 5.18 19.30 -8.26
CA ALA A 19 5.31 18.76 -6.91
C ALA A 19 6.03 17.39 -6.89
N LEU A 20 5.72 16.52 -7.86
CA LEU A 20 6.38 15.22 -8.00
C LEU A 20 7.87 15.37 -8.30
N ILE A 21 8.24 16.21 -9.24
CA ILE A 21 9.63 16.49 -9.59
C ILE A 21 10.38 17.07 -8.37
N ALA A 22 9.76 17.99 -7.65
CA ALA A 22 10.33 18.54 -6.43
C ALA A 22 10.56 17.47 -5.36
N GLY A 23 9.59 16.57 -5.16
CA GLY A 23 9.69 15.46 -4.22
C GLY A 23 10.83 14.49 -4.57
N ILE A 24 10.94 14.10 -5.83
CA ILE A 24 12.02 13.23 -6.33
C ILE A 24 13.39 13.89 -6.11
N SER A 25 13.51 15.20 -6.37
CA SER A 25 14.77 15.93 -6.21
C SER A 25 15.28 15.96 -4.75
N ILE A 26 14.38 15.88 -3.77
CA ILE A 26 14.71 15.91 -2.33
C ILE A 26 14.79 14.49 -1.74
N SER A 27 14.39 13.47 -2.48
CA SER A 27 14.31 12.09 -1.98
C SER A 27 15.67 11.43 -1.74
N THR A 28 16.77 12.08 -2.12
CA THR A 28 18.13 11.54 -2.02
C THR A 28 18.62 11.53 -0.56
N PHE A 29 19.21 10.41 -0.15
CA PHE A 29 19.85 10.29 1.17
C PHE A 29 21.01 11.31 1.29
N PRO A 30 21.23 11.97 2.46
CA PRO A 30 20.54 11.77 3.74
C PRO A 30 19.33 12.70 3.99
N TYR A 31 19.03 13.60 3.08
CA TYR A 31 18.02 14.68 3.28
C TYR A 31 16.59 14.17 3.38
N ASN A 32 16.30 13.02 2.80
CA ASN A 32 14.97 12.41 2.80
C ASN A 32 14.42 12.16 4.22
N LEU A 33 15.27 11.74 5.16
CA LEU A 33 14.84 11.42 6.53
C LEU A 33 14.33 12.67 7.28
N ASP A 34 15.08 13.77 7.22
CA ASP A 34 14.70 15.03 7.88
C ASP A 34 13.46 15.66 7.24
N VAL A 35 13.34 15.58 5.91
CA VAL A 35 12.18 16.11 5.18
C VAL A 35 10.95 15.28 5.50
N MET A 36 11.04 13.96 5.47
CA MET A 36 9.91 13.06 5.79
C MET A 36 9.41 13.30 7.22
N ALA A 37 10.31 13.40 8.21
CA ALA A 37 9.92 13.64 9.60
C ALA A 37 9.12 14.95 9.79
N ARG A 38 9.39 15.97 8.99
CA ARG A 38 8.69 17.26 9.05
C ARG A 38 7.40 17.31 8.24
N VAL A 39 7.37 16.60 7.11
CA VAL A 39 6.25 16.67 6.16
C VAL A 39 5.13 15.70 6.52
N ILE A 40 5.42 14.62 7.26
CA ILE A 40 4.46 13.56 7.55
C ILE A 40 3.19 14.08 8.27
N ASN A 41 3.37 14.95 9.27
CA ASN A 41 2.25 15.51 10.02
C ASN A 41 1.37 16.44 9.16
N ILE A 42 2.00 17.22 8.28
CA ILE A 42 1.30 18.11 7.35
C ILE A 42 0.55 17.30 6.30
N ARG A 43 1.18 16.26 5.77
CA ARG A 43 0.54 15.33 4.85
C ARG A 43 -0.70 14.68 5.48
N ASP A 44 -0.55 14.15 6.69
CA ASP A 44 -1.64 13.44 7.38
C ASP A 44 -2.81 14.37 7.70
N PHE A 45 -2.54 15.63 8.03
CA PHE A 45 -3.57 16.66 8.19
C PHE A 45 -4.35 16.87 6.88
N PHE A 46 -3.66 17.10 5.76
CA PHE A 46 -4.32 17.31 4.46
C PHE A 46 -5.05 16.07 3.96
N VAL A 47 -4.48 14.88 4.16
CA VAL A 47 -5.12 13.59 3.81
C VAL A 47 -6.40 13.41 4.61
N THR A 48 -6.37 13.68 5.92
CA THR A 48 -7.57 13.63 6.77
C THR A 48 -8.65 14.60 6.29
N LEU A 49 -8.27 15.85 6.00
CA LEU A 49 -9.19 16.88 5.51
C LEU A 49 -9.80 16.50 4.16
N PHE A 50 -9.03 15.90 3.27
CA PHE A 50 -9.47 15.36 1.99
C PHE A 50 -10.51 14.25 2.18
N PHE A 51 -10.26 13.27 3.06
CA PHE A 51 -11.20 12.19 3.32
C PHE A 51 -12.48 12.67 4.00
N VAL A 52 -12.39 13.64 4.91
CA VAL A 52 -13.58 14.28 5.50
C VAL A 52 -14.41 14.97 4.42
N ALA A 53 -13.77 15.75 3.54
CA ALA A 53 -14.47 16.42 2.44
C ALA A 53 -15.12 15.44 1.45
N LEU A 54 -14.48 14.30 1.18
CA LEU A 54 -15.07 13.23 0.38
C LEU A 54 -16.23 12.53 1.12
N GLY A 55 -16.04 12.27 2.42
CA GLY A 55 -17.08 11.66 3.25
C GLY A 55 -18.37 12.48 3.27
N MET A 56 -18.26 13.81 3.27
CA MET A 56 -19.43 14.70 3.17
C MET A 56 -20.16 14.64 1.82
N GLN A 57 -19.51 14.13 0.78
CA GLN A 57 -20.11 13.97 -0.55
C GLN A 57 -20.79 12.61 -0.75
N ILE A 58 -20.67 11.69 0.23
CA ILE A 58 -21.30 10.36 0.16
C ILE A 58 -22.83 10.57 0.13
N PRO A 59 -23.52 10.14 -0.94
CA PRO A 59 -24.97 10.19 -0.97
C PRO A 59 -25.56 9.22 0.05
N ASN A 60 -26.79 9.49 0.47
CA ASN A 60 -27.49 8.61 1.40
C ASN A 60 -27.59 7.19 0.82
N PRO A 61 -26.96 6.16 1.44
CA PRO A 61 -26.95 4.80 0.91
C PRO A 61 -28.34 4.17 0.83
N MET A 62 -29.28 4.62 1.67
CA MET A 62 -30.68 4.14 1.64
C MET A 62 -31.49 4.73 0.47
N GLY A 63 -31.04 5.86 -0.10
CA GLY A 63 -31.70 6.50 -1.25
C GLY A 63 -31.35 5.85 -2.59
N SER A 64 -30.31 5.01 -2.65
CA SER A 64 -29.81 4.43 -3.91
C SER A 64 -29.35 2.98 -3.72
N PRO A 65 -30.25 2.04 -3.42
CA PRO A 65 -29.86 0.64 -3.15
C PRO A 65 -29.19 -0.03 -4.36
N GLY A 66 -29.52 0.40 -5.59
CA GLY A 66 -28.87 -0.09 -6.81
C GLY A 66 -27.39 0.27 -6.89
N VAL A 67 -27.03 1.49 -6.52
CA VAL A 67 -25.63 1.94 -6.50
C VAL A 67 -24.82 1.16 -5.47
N LEU A 68 -25.41 0.90 -4.28
CA LEU A 68 -24.76 0.13 -3.23
C LEU A 68 -24.53 -1.34 -3.63
N ALA A 69 -25.53 -1.96 -4.28
CA ALA A 69 -25.39 -3.32 -4.81
C ALA A 69 -24.31 -3.41 -5.88
N THR A 70 -24.29 -2.46 -6.83
CA THR A 70 -23.26 -2.38 -7.86
C THR A 70 -21.87 -2.15 -7.25
N ALA A 71 -21.76 -1.30 -6.22
CA ALA A 71 -20.51 -1.08 -5.50
C ALA A 71 -20.02 -2.35 -4.79
N GLY A 72 -20.93 -3.13 -4.21
CA GLY A 72 -20.59 -4.42 -3.59
C GLY A 72 -20.02 -5.41 -4.62
N ILE A 73 -20.69 -5.55 -5.77
CA ILE A 73 -20.23 -6.42 -6.87
C ILE A 73 -18.87 -5.96 -7.40
N ALA A 74 -18.71 -4.66 -7.65
CA ALA A 74 -17.47 -4.07 -8.12
C ALA A 74 -16.33 -4.28 -7.11
N SER A 75 -16.60 -4.16 -5.81
CA SER A 75 -15.62 -4.39 -4.75
C SER A 75 -15.13 -5.83 -4.72
N VAL A 76 -16.05 -6.81 -4.82
CA VAL A 76 -15.69 -8.24 -4.90
C VAL A 76 -14.87 -8.50 -6.16
N PHE A 77 -15.29 -7.97 -7.30
CA PHE A 77 -14.55 -8.11 -8.55
C PHE A 77 -13.12 -7.53 -8.44
N LEU A 78 -12.96 -6.36 -7.84
CA LEU A 78 -11.66 -5.72 -7.64
C LEU A 78 -10.74 -6.57 -6.74
N ILE A 79 -11.23 -7.05 -5.60
CA ILE A 79 -10.47 -7.88 -4.69
C ILE A 79 -10.01 -9.17 -5.41
N VAL A 80 -10.93 -9.87 -6.05
CA VAL A 80 -10.62 -11.11 -6.79
C VAL A 80 -9.64 -10.84 -7.93
N SER A 81 -9.83 -9.76 -8.70
CA SER A 81 -8.94 -9.41 -9.80
C SER A 81 -7.51 -9.13 -9.34
N ARG A 82 -7.33 -8.55 -8.14
CA ARG A 82 -6.00 -8.33 -7.56
C ARG A 82 -5.29 -9.65 -7.24
N PHE A 83 -6.01 -10.62 -6.66
CA PHE A 83 -5.45 -11.95 -6.46
C PHE A 83 -5.09 -12.63 -7.78
N LEU A 84 -5.97 -12.56 -8.78
CA LEU A 84 -5.73 -13.17 -10.09
C LEU A 84 -4.60 -12.50 -10.88
N ALA A 85 -4.36 -11.22 -10.68
CA ALA A 85 -3.30 -10.49 -11.38
C ALA A 85 -1.96 -10.52 -10.63
N VAL A 86 -1.96 -10.23 -9.33
CA VAL A 86 -0.73 -10.04 -8.55
C VAL A 86 -0.10 -11.37 -8.15
N TYR A 87 -0.91 -12.31 -7.66
CA TYR A 87 -0.41 -13.59 -7.18
C TYR A 87 0.36 -14.39 -8.26
N PRO A 88 -0.18 -14.63 -9.48
CA PRO A 88 0.54 -15.42 -10.48
C PRO A 88 1.83 -14.74 -10.94
N VAL A 89 1.85 -13.41 -11.04
CA VAL A 89 3.04 -12.66 -11.44
C VAL A 89 4.14 -12.83 -10.40
N LEU A 90 3.85 -12.59 -9.12
CA LEU A 90 4.85 -12.73 -8.05
C LEU A 90 5.30 -14.18 -7.87
N TYR A 91 4.39 -15.13 -8.00
CA TYR A 91 4.72 -16.55 -7.97
C TYR A 91 5.65 -16.95 -9.12
N SER A 92 5.41 -16.47 -10.34
CA SER A 92 6.27 -16.73 -11.49
C SER A 92 7.67 -16.12 -11.35
N LEU A 93 7.80 -15.03 -10.59
CA LEU A 93 9.07 -14.41 -10.21
C LEU A 93 9.80 -15.15 -9.08
N ARG A 94 9.31 -16.31 -8.65
CA ARG A 94 9.88 -17.17 -7.58
C ARG A 94 9.95 -16.51 -6.20
N ASN A 95 9.04 -15.57 -5.89
CA ASN A 95 8.96 -14.93 -4.57
C ASN A 95 8.31 -15.81 -3.48
N GLY A 96 7.97 -17.07 -3.77
CA GLY A 96 7.29 -17.98 -2.85
C GLY A 96 5.80 -17.68 -2.66
N ASN A 97 5.07 -18.64 -2.11
CA ASN A 97 3.62 -18.53 -1.90
C ASN A 97 3.25 -17.46 -0.87
N ARG A 98 4.00 -17.39 0.23
CA ARG A 98 3.71 -16.46 1.33
C ARG A 98 3.80 -15.01 0.88
N VAL A 99 4.90 -14.61 0.25
CA VAL A 99 5.11 -13.24 -0.23
C VAL A 99 4.08 -12.87 -1.29
N SER A 100 3.80 -13.78 -2.23
CA SER A 100 2.83 -13.54 -3.31
C SER A 100 1.41 -13.34 -2.77
N LEU A 101 0.98 -14.13 -1.78
CA LEU A 101 -0.32 -14.01 -1.14
C LEU A 101 -0.44 -12.75 -0.28
N LEU A 102 0.55 -12.49 0.58
CA LEU A 102 0.55 -11.30 1.45
C LEU A 102 0.54 -10.01 0.63
N THR A 103 1.30 -9.95 -0.46
CA THR A 103 1.29 -8.80 -1.36
C THR A 103 -0.06 -8.63 -2.05
N SER A 104 -0.70 -9.73 -2.47
CA SER A 104 -2.04 -9.70 -3.08
C SER A 104 -3.10 -9.19 -2.09
N ILE A 105 -3.01 -9.61 -0.82
CA ILE A 105 -3.87 -9.12 0.27
C ILE A 105 -3.67 -7.62 0.48
N ASN A 106 -2.42 -7.17 0.59
CA ASN A 106 -2.09 -5.76 0.83
C ASN A 106 -2.52 -4.83 -0.31
N LEU A 107 -2.57 -5.34 -1.55
CA LEU A 107 -2.99 -4.59 -2.73
C LEU A 107 -4.47 -4.76 -3.08
N SER A 108 -5.27 -5.39 -2.22
CA SER A 108 -6.67 -5.72 -2.52
C SER A 108 -7.63 -4.53 -2.50
N GLN A 109 -7.24 -3.40 -1.95
CA GLN A 109 -8.04 -2.18 -1.91
C GLN A 109 -7.88 -1.31 -3.17
N ILE A 110 -8.87 -0.46 -3.46
CA ILE A 110 -8.74 0.59 -4.47
C ILE A 110 -7.86 1.73 -3.93
N SER A 111 -7.06 2.31 -4.80
CA SER A 111 -6.17 3.42 -4.41
C SER A 111 -6.95 4.71 -4.16
N GLU A 112 -6.49 5.51 -3.21
CA GLU A 112 -6.95 6.88 -2.94
C GLU A 112 -6.88 7.77 -4.20
N PHE A 113 -5.91 7.55 -5.06
CA PHE A 113 -5.78 8.26 -6.33
C PHE A 113 -6.97 8.06 -7.26
N SER A 114 -7.71 6.96 -7.14
CA SER A 114 -8.94 6.74 -7.91
C SER A 114 -9.99 7.79 -7.60
N LEU A 115 -10.10 8.23 -6.34
CA LEU A 115 -11.00 9.31 -5.92
C LEU A 115 -10.56 10.66 -6.50
N VAL A 116 -9.25 10.92 -6.50
CA VAL A 116 -8.69 12.16 -7.08
C VAL A 116 -8.96 12.23 -8.58
N ILE A 117 -8.70 11.13 -9.31
CA ILE A 117 -8.93 11.05 -10.76
C ILE A 117 -10.41 11.19 -11.06
N THR A 118 -11.29 10.56 -10.28
CA THR A 118 -12.74 10.68 -10.45
C THR A 118 -13.22 12.10 -10.19
N ALA A 119 -12.70 12.78 -9.15
CA ALA A 119 -13.02 14.16 -8.86
C ALA A 119 -12.56 15.13 -9.98
N LEU A 120 -11.38 14.90 -10.56
CA LEU A 120 -10.90 15.65 -11.71
C LEU A 120 -11.77 15.42 -12.95
N GLY A 121 -12.14 14.16 -13.20
CA GLY A 121 -13.05 13.80 -14.30
C GLY A 121 -14.45 14.45 -14.17
N MET A 122 -14.95 14.53 -12.92
CA MET A 122 -16.21 15.21 -12.63
C MET A 122 -16.10 16.73 -12.87
N ARG A 123 -15.00 17.36 -12.45
CA ARG A 123 -14.74 18.80 -12.73
C ARG A 123 -14.62 19.08 -14.22
N ALA A 124 -14.06 18.16 -14.99
CA ALA A 124 -13.95 18.25 -16.45
C ALA A 124 -15.27 17.93 -17.18
N GLY A 125 -16.33 17.56 -16.46
CA GLY A 125 -17.62 17.20 -17.04
C GLY A 125 -17.66 15.83 -17.73
N HIS A 126 -16.64 15.01 -17.58
CA HIS A 126 -16.54 13.67 -18.20
C HIS A 126 -17.21 12.58 -17.36
N ILE A 127 -17.37 12.80 -16.07
CA ILE A 127 -17.91 11.83 -15.10
C ILE A 127 -19.08 12.47 -14.36
N GLY A 128 -20.19 11.73 -14.28
CA GLY A 128 -21.38 12.15 -13.52
C GLY A 128 -21.28 11.82 -12.03
N GLN A 129 -22.20 12.39 -11.25
CA GLN A 129 -22.30 12.19 -9.82
C GLN A 129 -22.51 10.72 -9.42
N ASP A 130 -23.20 9.94 -10.26
CA ASP A 130 -23.47 8.52 -10.00
C ASP A 130 -22.18 7.70 -9.98
N VAL A 131 -21.25 7.98 -10.92
CA VAL A 131 -19.94 7.31 -10.97
C VAL A 131 -19.06 7.71 -9.79
N MET A 132 -19.09 8.98 -9.40
CA MET A 132 -18.38 9.47 -8.21
C MET A 132 -18.88 8.73 -6.96
N SER A 133 -20.20 8.63 -6.81
CA SER A 133 -20.84 7.93 -5.69
C SER A 133 -20.44 6.44 -5.67
N LEU A 134 -20.45 5.78 -6.82
CA LEU A 134 -20.03 4.40 -6.98
C LEU A 134 -18.58 4.20 -6.53
N VAL A 135 -17.65 5.04 -6.99
CA VAL A 135 -16.22 4.94 -6.65
C VAL A 135 -16.00 5.19 -5.17
N ILE A 136 -16.70 6.13 -4.55
CA ILE A 136 -16.63 6.37 -3.09
C ILE A 136 -17.08 5.12 -2.32
N PHE A 137 -18.24 4.51 -2.66
CA PHE A 137 -18.70 3.30 -1.99
C PHE A 137 -17.74 2.12 -2.18
N VAL A 138 -17.20 1.92 -3.38
CA VAL A 138 -16.20 0.89 -3.65
C VAL A 138 -14.94 1.14 -2.81
N PHE A 139 -14.48 2.39 -2.71
CA PHE A 139 -13.35 2.75 -1.88
C PHE A 139 -13.60 2.42 -0.40
N VAL A 140 -14.73 2.82 0.15
CA VAL A 140 -15.08 2.54 1.56
C VAL A 140 -15.15 1.04 1.81
N ILE A 141 -15.88 0.30 0.97
CA ILE A 141 -16.05 -1.16 1.13
C ILE A 141 -14.68 -1.87 1.04
N THR A 142 -13.89 -1.58 0.00
CA THR A 142 -12.60 -2.24 -0.19
C THR A 142 -11.60 -1.86 0.89
N SER A 143 -11.59 -0.63 1.40
CA SER A 143 -10.71 -0.19 2.49
C SER A 143 -11.06 -0.89 3.81
N VAL A 144 -12.35 -0.99 4.14
CA VAL A 144 -12.80 -1.72 5.34
C VAL A 144 -12.44 -3.21 5.24
N VAL A 145 -12.80 -3.86 4.12
CA VAL A 145 -12.51 -5.29 3.90
C VAL A 145 -11.01 -5.54 3.92
N SER A 146 -10.21 -4.72 3.22
CA SER A 146 -8.76 -4.85 3.18
C SER A 146 -8.13 -4.71 4.57
N THR A 147 -8.61 -3.80 5.41
CA THR A 147 -8.10 -3.64 6.78
C THR A 147 -8.26 -4.94 7.58
N TYR A 148 -9.42 -5.61 7.48
CA TYR A 148 -9.61 -6.91 8.12
C TYR A 148 -8.76 -8.01 7.47
N MET A 149 -8.65 -8.03 6.14
CA MET A 149 -7.81 -8.99 5.43
C MET A 149 -6.33 -8.86 5.82
N ILE A 150 -5.83 -7.66 5.99
CA ILE A 150 -4.46 -7.38 6.45
C ILE A 150 -4.28 -7.82 7.91
N ASN A 151 -5.24 -7.51 8.76
CA ASN A 151 -5.17 -7.87 10.18
C ASN A 151 -5.19 -9.39 10.41
N TYR A 152 -5.88 -10.14 9.54
CA TYR A 152 -5.92 -11.60 9.57
C TYR A 152 -5.08 -12.24 8.46
N SER A 153 -4.09 -11.54 7.95
CA SER A 153 -3.29 -11.96 6.77
C SER A 153 -2.60 -13.31 6.95
N ASP A 154 -2.07 -13.60 8.14
CA ASP A 154 -1.40 -14.89 8.42
C ASP A 154 -2.39 -16.07 8.39
N ALA A 155 -3.57 -15.91 8.97
CA ALA A 155 -4.60 -16.94 8.92
C ALA A 155 -5.14 -17.14 7.50
N LEU A 156 -5.36 -16.04 6.78
CA LEU A 156 -5.86 -16.06 5.41
C LEU A 156 -4.82 -16.66 4.46
N GLN A 157 -3.54 -16.34 4.63
CA GLN A 157 -2.43 -16.90 3.86
C GLN A 157 -2.32 -18.41 4.07
N LYS A 158 -2.43 -18.90 5.31
CA LYS A 158 -2.41 -20.35 5.60
C LYS A 158 -3.60 -21.07 4.94
N ALA A 159 -4.80 -20.49 5.03
CA ALA A 159 -5.99 -21.06 4.41
C ALA A 159 -5.91 -21.09 2.87
N LEU A 160 -5.53 -19.97 2.25
CA LEU A 160 -5.36 -19.88 0.80
C LEU A 160 -4.18 -20.72 0.31
N GLY A 161 -3.07 -20.77 1.03
CA GLY A 161 -1.91 -21.60 0.73
C GLY A 161 -2.27 -23.09 0.73
N PHE A 162 -3.12 -23.55 1.64
CA PHE A 162 -3.63 -24.92 1.65
C PHE A 162 -4.48 -25.23 0.41
N VAL A 163 -5.35 -24.31 0.00
CA VAL A 163 -6.18 -24.46 -1.21
C VAL A 163 -5.30 -24.45 -2.46
N LEU A 164 -4.37 -23.53 -2.57
CA LEU A 164 -3.44 -23.43 -3.72
C LEU A 164 -2.50 -24.63 -3.81
N GLY A 165 -2.06 -25.17 -2.67
CA GLY A 165 -1.27 -26.41 -2.63
C GLY A 165 -2.01 -27.62 -3.21
N ARG A 166 -3.34 -27.67 -3.06
CA ARG A 166 -4.19 -28.70 -3.71
C ARG A 166 -4.31 -28.52 -5.23
N VAL A 167 -4.22 -27.31 -5.73
CA VAL A 167 -4.29 -26.98 -7.17
C VAL A 167 -2.93 -27.18 -7.85
N GLY A 168 -1.86 -27.51 -7.10
CA GLY A 168 -0.54 -27.81 -7.65
C GLY A 168 0.47 -26.68 -7.55
N PHE A 169 0.13 -25.55 -6.89
CA PHE A 169 1.08 -24.49 -6.57
C PHE A 169 1.90 -24.91 -5.36
N ARG A 170 3.05 -25.56 -5.61
CA ARG A 170 3.99 -25.93 -4.56
C ARG A 170 4.68 -24.68 -4.01
N ASP A 171 4.87 -24.68 -2.70
CA ASP A 171 5.69 -23.63 -2.07
C ASP A 171 7.13 -23.77 -2.57
N ILE A 172 7.57 -22.82 -3.37
CA ILE A 172 8.94 -22.77 -3.85
C ILE A 172 9.73 -22.12 -2.71
N GLY A 173 10.29 -22.99 -1.87
CA GLY A 173 10.87 -22.75 -0.58
C GLY A 173 11.73 -21.51 -0.38
N PHE A 174 11.17 -20.53 0.30
CA PHE A 174 11.92 -19.56 1.09
C PHE A 174 12.11 -20.05 2.55
N HIS A 175 11.38 -21.10 2.96
CA HIS A 175 11.47 -21.65 4.30
C HIS A 175 12.81 -22.34 4.61
N GLU A 176 13.50 -22.89 3.61
CA GLU A 176 14.78 -23.57 3.86
C GLU A 176 15.94 -22.59 4.09
N GLU A 177 15.88 -21.37 3.54
CA GLU A 177 16.91 -20.36 3.75
C GLU A 177 16.69 -19.59 5.07
N GLU A 178 15.45 -19.23 5.42
CA GLU A 178 15.14 -18.58 6.70
C GLU A 178 15.38 -19.53 7.87
N GLU A 179 14.98 -20.81 7.81
CA GLU A 179 15.26 -21.78 8.88
C GLU A 179 16.74 -22.12 8.98
N ARG A 180 17.49 -22.14 7.88
CA ARG A 180 18.96 -22.31 7.93
C ARG A 180 19.68 -21.09 8.44
N GLU A 181 19.21 -19.89 8.11
CA GLU A 181 19.76 -18.64 8.67
C GLU A 181 19.40 -18.46 10.15
N GLU A 182 18.19 -18.85 10.58
CA GLU A 182 17.79 -18.79 11.99
C GLU A 182 18.49 -19.87 12.84
N ALA A 183 18.71 -21.05 12.30
CA ALA A 183 19.41 -22.14 13.00
C ALA A 183 20.93 -21.87 13.23
N GLY A 184 21.49 -20.90 12.52
CA GLY A 184 22.90 -20.49 12.69
C GLY A 184 23.10 -19.26 13.55
N ARG A 185 22.04 -18.61 14.06
CA ARG A 185 22.16 -17.38 14.86
C ARG A 185 22.08 -17.68 16.34
N GLU A 186 23.22 -17.66 17.01
CA GLU A 186 23.29 -17.84 18.48
C GLU A 186 22.84 -16.58 19.24
N ILE A 187 22.90 -15.39 18.63
CA ILE A 187 22.56 -14.12 19.26
C ILE A 187 21.65 -13.30 18.37
N MET A 188 20.49 -12.91 18.90
CA MET A 188 19.55 -11.98 18.25
C MET A 188 19.56 -10.64 18.99
N ILE A 189 19.99 -9.56 18.31
CA ILE A 189 19.95 -8.20 18.87
C ILE A 189 18.73 -7.47 18.31
N LEU A 190 17.75 -7.15 19.17
CA LEU A 190 16.56 -6.40 18.85
C LEU A 190 16.82 -4.89 19.03
N GLY A 191 16.85 -4.16 17.94
CA GLY A 191 17.04 -2.70 17.95
C GLY A 191 18.51 -2.30 17.82
N PHE A 192 18.89 -1.91 16.60
CA PHE A 192 20.23 -1.40 16.31
C PHE A 192 20.29 0.11 16.61
N HIS A 193 20.59 0.45 17.86
CA HIS A 193 20.83 1.85 18.27
C HIS A 193 22.26 1.99 18.84
N ARG A 194 22.70 3.21 19.13
CA ARG A 194 24.06 3.56 19.57
C ARG A 194 24.70 2.58 20.58
N ASN A 195 23.88 2.00 21.46
CA ASN A 195 24.37 1.06 22.48
C ASN A 195 24.60 -0.37 21.93
N ALA A 196 23.93 -0.77 20.84
CA ALA A 196 24.15 -2.07 20.21
C ALA A 196 25.44 -2.11 19.39
N SER A 197 25.89 -1.00 18.82
CA SER A 197 27.15 -0.93 18.08
C SER A 197 28.38 -1.08 18.97
N SER A 198 28.35 -0.57 20.21
CA SER A 198 29.45 -0.75 21.16
C SER A 198 29.52 -2.19 21.67
N LEU A 199 28.37 -2.84 21.84
CA LEU A 199 28.30 -4.24 22.27
C LEU A 199 28.80 -5.20 21.19
N ILE A 200 28.51 -4.91 19.93
CA ILE A 200 29.01 -5.68 18.78
C ILE A 200 30.56 -5.52 18.66
N SER A 201 31.08 -4.28 18.82
CA SER A 201 32.54 -4.09 18.76
C SER A 201 33.27 -4.85 19.88
N GLU A 202 32.66 -4.94 21.07
CA GLU A 202 33.25 -5.66 22.23
C GLU A 202 33.17 -7.18 22.03
N ILE A 203 32.09 -7.69 21.43
CA ILE A 203 31.98 -9.14 21.10
C ILE A 203 32.99 -9.53 20.01
N VAL A 204 33.14 -8.72 18.97
CA VAL A 204 34.09 -8.96 17.86
C VAL A 204 35.57 -8.90 18.37
N GLU A 205 35.88 -8.00 19.30
CA GLU A 205 37.19 -7.94 19.95
C GLU A 205 37.45 -9.16 20.87
N ALA A 206 36.42 -9.66 21.53
CA ALA A 206 36.53 -10.82 22.41
C ALA A 206 36.70 -12.15 21.65
N ASP A 207 36.15 -12.26 20.43
CA ASP A 207 36.19 -13.47 19.60
C ASP A 207 37.42 -13.50 18.66
N GLY A 208 38.14 -12.37 18.51
CA GLY A 208 39.35 -12.22 17.69
C GLY A 208 40.69 -12.40 18.38
N GLY A 209 40.71 -12.76 19.66
CA GLY A 209 41.89 -13.12 20.48
C GLY A 209 41.94 -14.61 20.75
#